data_5ca995a9d72ead30843e0701f6f72218
#
_entry.id   5ca995a9d72ead30843e0701f6f72218
#
_cell.length_a   1.000
_cell.length_b   1.000
_cell.length_c   1.000
_cell.angle_alpha   90.00
_cell.angle_beta   90.00
_cell.angle_gamma   90.00
#
_symmetry.space_group_name_H-M   'P 1'
#
loop_
_entity.id
_entity.type
_entity.pdbx_description
1 polymer ?
#
loop_
_entity_poly.entity_id
_entity_poly.type
_entity_poly.pdbx_seq_one_letter_code
_entity_poly.pdbx_strand_id
1 'polypeptide(L)'
;HLVFASSSSVYGLNGKVPFSEKDNVAHPISLYAATKKSNELMAHAYSHLFNIPITGLRFFTVYGPWGRPDMSPFLFIDSILRNKPIKVFNNGEMWRDFTFIDDIVEGIIRISTIIPEKCENWDSQTPDPSFSPAPYRIYNIGNQHPIKLIDYIECIEKTIGREAEKEFMPMQPGDVVRTYADSSALASATNFVPSTPLEEGIRKTVEWFRGYYKL
;
A
#
# COMPACT_ATOMS: atom_id res chain seq x y z
N HIS A 1 -2.19 -21.85 7.10
CA HIS A 1 -2.45 -20.72 6.21
C HIS A 1 -1.28 -19.74 6.27
N LEU A 2 -0.68 -19.44 5.14
CA LEU A 2 0.39 -18.46 4.99
C LEU A 2 -0.19 -17.15 4.46
N VAL A 3 0.06 -16.04 5.16
CA VAL A 3 -0.23 -14.68 4.66
C VAL A 3 1.10 -13.96 4.44
N PHE A 4 1.31 -13.35 3.27
CA PHE A 4 2.56 -12.67 2.95
C PHE A 4 2.34 -11.26 2.37
N ALA A 5 3.33 -10.40 2.57
CA ALA A 5 3.32 -9.04 2.06
C ALA A 5 3.84 -8.97 0.61
N SER A 6 2.96 -8.66 -0.34
CA SER A 6 3.29 -8.13 -1.66
C SER A 6 3.27 -6.58 -1.62
N SER A 7 3.08 -5.92 -2.75
CA SER A 7 3.12 -4.46 -2.86
C SER A 7 2.33 -3.98 -4.08
N SER A 8 1.74 -2.81 -4.00
CA SER A 8 1.17 -2.11 -5.16
C SER A 8 2.22 -1.77 -6.24
N SER A 9 3.51 -1.78 -5.90
CA SER A 9 4.60 -1.60 -6.86
C SER A 9 4.61 -2.66 -7.98
N VAL A 10 4.00 -3.84 -7.78
CA VAL A 10 3.88 -4.89 -8.80
C VAL A 10 3.06 -4.45 -10.01
N TYR A 11 2.19 -3.45 -9.86
CA TYR A 11 1.40 -2.91 -10.98
C TYR A 11 2.25 -2.22 -12.04
N GLY A 12 3.44 -1.71 -11.67
CA GLY A 12 4.45 -1.24 -12.60
C GLY A 12 3.94 -0.22 -13.61
N LEU A 13 3.95 -0.57 -14.90
CA LEU A 13 3.51 0.27 -16.02
C LEU A 13 1.99 0.35 -16.21
N ASN A 14 1.18 -0.26 -15.35
CA ASN A 14 -0.28 -0.18 -15.49
C ASN A 14 -0.74 1.29 -15.35
N GLY A 15 -1.44 1.80 -16.37
CA GLY A 15 -1.96 3.16 -16.38
C GLY A 15 -3.42 3.27 -15.92
N LYS A 16 -4.16 2.15 -15.90
CA LYS A 16 -5.55 2.11 -15.45
C LYS A 16 -5.62 2.18 -13.92
N VAL A 17 -6.45 3.04 -13.39
CA VAL A 17 -6.75 3.15 -11.96
C VAL A 17 -8.27 3.16 -11.74
N PRO A 18 -8.80 2.60 -10.63
CA PRO A 18 -8.07 1.93 -9.55
C PRO A 18 -7.36 0.66 -10.03
N PHE A 19 -6.25 0.31 -9.37
CA PHE A 19 -5.56 -0.95 -9.62
C PHE A 19 -6.38 -2.11 -9.08
N SER A 20 -6.64 -3.10 -9.92
CA SER A 20 -7.38 -4.30 -9.57
C SER A 20 -6.45 -5.52 -9.50
N GLU A 21 -6.75 -6.47 -8.61
CA GLU A 21 -6.01 -7.72 -8.52
C GLU A 21 -6.09 -8.55 -9.82
N LYS A 22 -7.09 -8.27 -10.65
CA LYS A 22 -7.29 -8.89 -11.97
C LYS A 22 -6.37 -8.33 -13.05
N ASP A 23 -5.72 -7.20 -12.79
CA ASP A 23 -4.84 -6.57 -13.77
C ASP A 23 -3.55 -7.39 -13.91
N ASN A 24 -3.05 -7.45 -15.15
CA ASN A 24 -1.76 -8.07 -15.44
C ASN A 24 -0.63 -7.23 -14.81
N VAL A 25 0.30 -7.87 -14.12
CA VAL A 25 1.42 -7.25 -13.42
C VAL A 25 2.78 -7.78 -13.92
N ALA A 26 2.90 -7.95 -15.23
CA ALA A 26 4.11 -8.51 -15.87
C ALA A 26 5.23 -7.48 -16.13
N HIS A 27 4.99 -6.18 -15.93
CA HIS A 27 5.93 -5.12 -16.27
C HIS A 27 6.31 -4.26 -15.04
N PRO A 28 7.03 -4.84 -14.02
CA PRO A 28 7.53 -4.08 -12.89
C PRO A 28 8.60 -3.06 -13.36
N ILE A 29 8.61 -1.87 -12.76
CA ILE A 29 9.54 -0.77 -13.12
C ILE A 29 10.64 -0.54 -12.10
N SER A 30 10.77 -1.40 -11.10
CA SER A 30 11.86 -1.38 -10.12
C SER A 30 12.25 -2.79 -9.70
N LEU A 31 13.49 -2.96 -9.24
CA LEU A 31 13.95 -4.24 -8.69
C LEU A 31 13.08 -4.69 -7.51
N TYR A 32 12.70 -3.75 -6.64
CA TYR A 32 11.77 -4.03 -5.54
C TYR A 32 10.44 -4.60 -6.03
N ALA A 33 9.83 -4.00 -7.05
CA ALA A 33 8.59 -4.52 -7.63
C ALA A 33 8.78 -5.94 -8.22
N ALA A 34 9.90 -6.16 -8.90
CA ALA A 34 10.24 -7.48 -9.45
C ALA A 34 10.39 -8.54 -8.34
N THR A 35 11.07 -8.22 -7.22
CA THR A 35 11.18 -9.14 -6.07
C THR A 35 9.83 -9.46 -5.44
N LYS A 36 8.94 -8.45 -5.30
CA LYS A 36 7.59 -8.66 -4.76
C LYS A 36 6.73 -9.52 -5.70
N LYS A 37 6.83 -9.30 -7.01
CA LYS A 37 6.17 -10.18 -7.99
C LYS A 37 6.73 -11.59 -7.96
N SER A 38 8.04 -11.75 -7.78
CA SER A 38 8.66 -13.09 -7.62
C SER A 38 8.12 -13.81 -6.39
N ASN A 39 7.86 -13.12 -5.28
CA ASN A 39 7.21 -13.71 -4.09
C ASN A 39 5.81 -14.24 -4.43
N GLU A 40 5.00 -13.49 -5.20
CA GLU A 40 3.68 -13.95 -5.64
C GLU A 40 3.77 -15.24 -6.47
N LEU A 41 4.72 -15.30 -7.42
CA LEU A 41 4.92 -16.47 -8.29
C LEU A 41 5.39 -17.70 -7.50
N MET A 42 6.36 -17.53 -6.60
CA MET A 42 6.83 -18.61 -5.73
C MET A 42 5.72 -19.10 -4.80
N ALA A 43 4.98 -18.19 -4.18
CA ALA A 43 3.86 -18.53 -3.31
C ALA A 43 2.78 -19.34 -4.06
N HIS A 44 2.43 -18.93 -5.28
CA HIS A 44 1.49 -19.68 -6.11
C HIS A 44 2.01 -21.09 -6.43
N ALA A 45 3.29 -21.22 -6.84
CA ALA A 45 3.88 -22.53 -7.15
C ALA A 45 3.85 -23.48 -5.94
N TYR A 46 4.19 -22.97 -4.74
CA TYR A 46 4.13 -23.76 -3.51
C TYR A 46 2.69 -24.11 -3.10
N SER A 47 1.76 -23.18 -3.24
CA SER A 47 0.33 -23.47 -3.02
C SER A 47 -0.15 -24.60 -3.94
N HIS A 48 0.21 -24.55 -5.23
CA HIS A 48 -0.19 -25.55 -6.20
C HIS A 48 0.43 -26.92 -5.92
N LEU A 49 1.75 -26.98 -5.70
CA LEU A 49 2.49 -28.23 -5.53
C LEU A 49 2.20 -28.94 -4.19
N PHE A 50 2.02 -28.17 -3.12
CA PHE A 50 1.94 -28.69 -1.77
C PHE A 50 0.57 -28.46 -1.10
N ASN A 51 -0.39 -27.90 -1.84
CA ASN A 51 -1.73 -27.60 -1.34
C ASN A 51 -1.72 -26.73 -0.07
N ILE A 52 -0.76 -25.81 0.03
CA ILE A 52 -0.65 -24.87 1.15
C ILE A 52 -1.60 -23.70 0.89
N PRO A 53 -2.55 -23.39 1.78
CA PRO A 53 -3.37 -22.19 1.66
C PRO A 53 -2.52 -20.93 1.80
N ILE A 54 -2.54 -20.05 0.78
CA ILE A 54 -1.71 -18.86 0.76
C ILE A 54 -2.51 -17.63 0.33
N THR A 55 -2.38 -16.55 1.10
CA THR A 55 -2.94 -15.23 0.78
C THR A 55 -1.81 -14.20 0.66
N GLY A 56 -1.73 -13.55 -0.50
CA GLY A 56 -0.85 -12.41 -0.72
C GLY A 56 -1.60 -11.08 -0.59
N LEU A 57 -0.99 -10.09 0.04
CA LEU A 57 -1.56 -8.77 0.23
C LEU A 57 -0.71 -7.73 -0.49
N ARG A 58 -1.27 -7.02 -1.46
CA ARG A 58 -0.65 -5.89 -2.15
C ARG A 58 -0.94 -4.62 -1.35
N PHE A 59 0.03 -4.23 -0.51
CA PHE A 59 -0.05 -3.01 0.27
C PHE A 59 0.13 -1.78 -0.61
N PHE A 60 -0.71 -0.78 -0.40
CA PHE A 60 -0.52 0.57 -0.91
C PHE A 60 0.32 1.40 0.06
N THR A 61 0.18 2.73 0.08
CA THR A 61 1.04 3.56 0.93
C THR A 61 0.56 3.56 2.37
N VAL A 62 1.21 2.76 3.20
CA VAL A 62 0.90 2.69 4.63
C VAL A 62 1.63 3.80 5.39
N TYR A 63 0.93 4.45 6.33
CA TYR A 63 1.51 5.44 7.23
C TYR A 63 1.00 5.23 8.66
N GLY A 64 1.73 5.73 9.64
CA GLY A 64 1.35 5.61 11.05
C GLY A 64 2.56 5.43 11.96
N PRO A 65 2.31 5.20 13.27
CA PRO A 65 3.35 4.82 14.24
C PRO A 65 4.20 3.64 13.75
N TRP A 66 5.50 3.67 14.10
CA TRP A 66 6.48 2.65 13.71
C TRP A 66 6.72 2.54 12.20
N GLY A 67 6.34 3.57 11.44
CA GLY A 67 6.61 3.65 10.01
C GLY A 67 8.10 3.63 9.69
N ARG A 68 8.44 3.14 8.49
CA ARG A 68 9.83 3.08 8.02
C ARG A 68 10.42 4.50 7.88
N PRO A 69 11.64 4.75 8.40
CA PRO A 69 12.23 6.09 8.42
C PRO A 69 12.64 6.62 7.04
N ASP A 70 12.73 5.74 6.03
CA ASP A 70 13.05 6.10 4.63
C ASP A 70 11.80 6.44 3.78
N MET A 71 10.59 6.34 4.34
CA MET A 71 9.35 6.65 3.63
C MET A 71 8.94 8.12 3.81
N SER A 72 8.34 8.69 2.74
CA SER A 72 7.93 10.10 2.73
C SER A 72 7.06 10.54 3.91
N PRO A 73 6.08 9.75 4.42
CA PRO A 73 5.33 10.14 5.63
C PRO A 73 6.21 10.41 6.84
N PHE A 74 7.20 9.54 7.08
CA PHE A 74 8.16 9.69 8.18
C PHE A 74 9.09 10.89 7.93
N LEU A 75 9.67 10.98 6.73
CA LEU A 75 10.62 12.03 6.36
C LEU A 75 10.01 13.43 6.47
N PHE A 76 8.74 13.60 6.09
CA PHE A 76 8.06 14.90 6.21
C PHE A 76 7.88 15.30 7.66
N ILE A 77 7.39 14.40 8.51
CA ILE A 77 7.19 14.68 9.94
C ILE A 77 8.52 15.01 10.62
N ASP A 78 9.57 14.20 10.39
CA ASP A 78 10.90 14.43 10.97
C ASP A 78 11.47 15.79 10.55
N SER A 79 11.42 16.09 9.25
CA SER A 79 11.96 17.33 8.72
C SER A 79 11.23 18.56 9.25
N ILE A 80 9.89 18.55 9.25
CA ILE A 80 9.08 19.67 9.72
C ILE A 80 9.31 19.92 11.22
N LEU A 81 9.33 18.86 12.03
CA LEU A 81 9.58 18.98 13.47
C LEU A 81 10.99 19.53 13.77
N ARG A 82 11.98 19.25 12.93
CA ARG A 82 13.37 19.70 13.08
C ARG A 82 13.72 20.97 12.31
N ASN A 83 12.74 21.67 11.73
CA ASN A 83 12.97 22.87 10.89
C ASN A 83 13.91 22.61 9.72
N LYS A 84 13.76 21.47 9.04
CA LYS A 84 14.52 21.11 7.84
C LYS A 84 13.61 21.16 6.62
N PRO A 85 14.13 21.52 5.44
CA PRO A 85 13.35 21.48 4.22
C PRO A 85 12.91 20.06 3.86
N ILE A 86 11.76 19.96 3.18
CA ILE A 86 11.23 18.70 2.65
C ILE A 86 11.35 18.69 1.12
N LYS A 87 11.73 17.54 0.54
CA LYS A 87 11.76 17.35 -0.91
C LYS A 87 10.40 16.91 -1.41
N VAL A 88 9.82 17.69 -2.32
CA VAL A 88 8.52 17.45 -2.91
C VAL A 88 8.68 17.06 -4.37
N PHE A 89 8.71 15.77 -4.64
CA PHE A 89 8.92 15.23 -5.99
C PHE A 89 7.72 15.46 -6.91
N ASN A 90 7.99 15.48 -8.22
CA ASN A 90 7.05 15.80 -9.28
C ASN A 90 6.26 17.10 -8.99
N ASN A 91 6.92 18.10 -8.40
CA ASN A 91 6.30 19.37 -7.99
C ASN A 91 5.02 19.19 -7.14
N GLY A 92 4.88 18.05 -6.44
CA GLY A 92 3.70 17.71 -5.65
C GLY A 92 2.51 17.17 -6.45
N GLU A 93 2.63 17.07 -7.77
CA GLU A 93 1.58 16.55 -8.66
C GLU A 93 1.56 15.01 -8.67
N MET A 94 1.33 14.44 -7.47
CA MET A 94 1.26 13.01 -7.24
C MET A 94 0.06 12.69 -6.34
N TRP A 95 -0.56 11.52 -6.57
CA TRP A 95 -1.65 11.01 -5.75
C TRP A 95 -1.28 9.64 -5.19
N ARG A 96 -1.53 9.45 -3.91
CA ARG A 96 -1.28 8.18 -3.22
C ARG A 96 -2.50 7.77 -2.40
N ASP A 97 -2.73 6.49 -2.36
CA ASP A 97 -3.68 5.87 -1.45
C ASP A 97 -2.99 5.68 -0.09
N PHE A 98 -3.13 6.70 0.78
CA PHE A 98 -2.59 6.66 2.13
C PHE A 98 -3.54 5.90 3.05
N THR A 99 -3.06 4.83 3.65
CA THR A 99 -3.85 3.99 4.56
C THR A 99 -3.20 3.96 5.94
N PHE A 100 -3.97 4.23 6.98
CA PHE A 100 -3.46 4.24 8.34
C PHE A 100 -3.13 2.83 8.82
N ILE A 101 -2.07 2.70 9.62
CA ILE A 101 -1.52 1.41 10.04
C ILE A 101 -2.53 0.53 10.79
N ASP A 102 -3.40 1.12 11.65
CA ASP A 102 -4.37 0.33 12.41
C ASP A 102 -5.40 -0.33 11.46
N ASP A 103 -5.83 0.37 10.41
CA ASP A 103 -6.71 -0.19 9.39
C ASP A 103 -6.03 -1.35 8.62
N ILE A 104 -4.74 -1.19 8.34
CA ILE A 104 -3.95 -2.25 7.69
C ILE A 104 -3.86 -3.49 8.59
N VAL A 105 -3.55 -3.29 9.87
CA VAL A 105 -3.43 -4.39 10.84
C VAL A 105 -4.77 -5.11 11.01
N GLU A 106 -5.87 -4.38 11.13
CA GLU A 106 -7.22 -4.95 11.20
C GLU A 106 -7.55 -5.79 9.95
N GLY A 107 -7.27 -5.25 8.77
CA GLY A 107 -7.45 -5.98 7.51
C GLY A 107 -6.63 -7.27 7.44
N ILE A 108 -5.36 -7.24 7.89
CA ILE A 108 -4.50 -8.43 7.96
C ILE A 108 -5.07 -9.46 8.93
N ILE A 109 -5.49 -9.04 10.14
CA ILE A 109 -6.03 -9.94 11.16
C ILE A 109 -7.28 -10.64 10.59
N ARG A 110 -8.21 -9.90 10.02
CA ARG A 110 -9.45 -10.48 9.46
C ARG A 110 -9.16 -11.46 8.33
N ILE A 111 -8.34 -11.07 7.34
CA ILE A 111 -8.07 -11.94 6.20
C ILE A 111 -7.26 -13.18 6.60
N SER A 112 -6.45 -13.11 7.66
CA SER A 112 -5.68 -14.26 8.15
C SER A 112 -6.55 -15.39 8.70
N THR A 113 -7.78 -15.09 9.09
CA THR A 113 -8.76 -16.10 9.55
C THR A 113 -9.54 -16.75 8.41
N ILE A 114 -9.42 -16.21 7.18
CA ILE A 114 -10.15 -16.69 6.00
C ILE A 114 -9.19 -17.51 5.14
N ILE A 115 -9.33 -18.82 5.24
CA ILE A 115 -8.48 -19.74 4.47
C ILE A 115 -8.92 -19.75 3.01
N PRO A 116 -8.02 -19.44 2.05
CA PRO A 116 -8.38 -19.47 0.64
C PRO A 116 -8.68 -20.89 0.18
N GLU A 117 -9.75 -21.02 -0.59
CA GLU A 117 -10.16 -22.27 -1.20
C GLU A 117 -9.73 -22.37 -2.65
N LYS A 118 -9.70 -23.59 -3.19
CA LYS A 118 -9.47 -23.88 -4.60
C LYS A 118 -10.62 -23.32 -5.43
N CYS A 119 -10.30 -22.70 -6.56
CA CYS A 119 -11.33 -22.31 -7.52
C CYS A 119 -11.54 -23.43 -8.57
N GLU A 120 -12.62 -24.19 -8.39
CA GLU A 120 -12.95 -25.31 -9.30
C GLU A 120 -13.38 -24.82 -10.70
N ASN A 121 -13.95 -23.63 -10.78
CA ASN A 121 -14.45 -23.02 -12.02
C ASN A 121 -13.43 -22.04 -12.64
N TRP A 122 -12.13 -22.22 -12.37
CA TRP A 122 -11.09 -21.37 -12.94
C TRP A 122 -10.93 -21.63 -14.45
N ASP A 123 -11.04 -20.56 -15.25
CA ASP A 123 -10.90 -20.66 -16.70
C ASP A 123 -9.44 -20.46 -17.14
N SER A 124 -8.86 -21.50 -17.70
CA SER A 124 -7.48 -21.47 -18.22
C SER A 124 -7.33 -20.67 -19.52
N GLN A 125 -8.42 -20.34 -20.22
CA GLN A 125 -8.39 -19.53 -21.44
C GLN A 125 -8.36 -18.04 -21.13
N THR A 126 -8.99 -17.64 -20.00
CA THR A 126 -9.03 -16.26 -19.51
C THR A 126 -8.64 -16.21 -18.03
N PRO A 127 -7.36 -16.51 -17.70
CA PRO A 127 -6.93 -16.71 -16.32
C PRO A 127 -7.00 -15.41 -15.52
N ASP A 128 -7.71 -15.44 -14.39
CA ASP A 128 -7.67 -14.36 -13.40
C ASP A 128 -6.38 -14.51 -12.57
N PRO A 129 -5.48 -13.51 -12.52
CA PRO A 129 -4.21 -13.64 -11.83
C PRO A 129 -4.31 -13.57 -10.30
N SER A 130 -5.48 -13.24 -9.75
CA SER A 130 -5.68 -13.10 -8.30
C SER A 130 -6.02 -14.42 -7.59
N PHE A 131 -6.37 -15.46 -8.34
CA PHE A 131 -6.69 -16.80 -7.84
C PHE A 131 -6.45 -17.90 -8.89
N SER A 132 -6.52 -19.16 -8.48
CA SER A 132 -6.29 -20.31 -9.36
C SER A 132 -6.96 -21.57 -8.81
N PRO A 133 -6.82 -22.74 -9.47
CA PRO A 133 -7.22 -24.02 -8.90
C PRO A 133 -6.49 -24.42 -7.61
N ALA A 134 -5.39 -23.74 -7.26
CA ALA A 134 -4.74 -23.90 -5.96
C ALA A 134 -5.47 -23.07 -4.86
N PRO A 135 -5.29 -23.39 -3.57
CA PRO A 135 -5.82 -22.58 -2.47
C PRO A 135 -4.98 -21.29 -2.30
N TYR A 136 -5.05 -20.42 -3.30
CA TYR A 136 -4.25 -19.20 -3.44
C TYR A 136 -5.12 -17.98 -3.75
N ARG A 137 -4.86 -16.87 -3.07
CA ARG A 137 -5.54 -15.59 -3.29
C ARG A 137 -4.59 -14.42 -3.18
N ILE A 138 -4.82 -13.40 -4.00
CA ILE A 138 -4.22 -12.07 -3.88
C ILE A 138 -5.33 -11.06 -3.58
N TYR A 139 -5.05 -10.13 -2.66
CA TYR A 139 -5.92 -9.00 -2.36
C TYR A 139 -5.11 -7.70 -2.35
N ASN A 140 -5.73 -6.65 -2.83
CA ASN A 140 -5.29 -5.28 -2.53
C ASN A 140 -5.72 -4.90 -1.12
N ILE A 141 -4.89 -4.13 -0.44
CA ILE A 141 -5.24 -3.49 0.82
C ILE A 141 -4.85 -2.01 0.79
N GLY A 142 -5.85 -1.14 0.77
CA GLY A 142 -5.73 0.30 0.66
C GLY A 142 -7.05 0.99 1.01
N ASN A 143 -6.99 2.30 1.22
CA ASN A 143 -8.12 3.12 1.67
C ASN A 143 -9.09 3.48 0.53
N GLN A 144 -8.74 3.23 -0.73
CA GLN A 144 -9.53 3.55 -1.93
C GLN A 144 -9.80 5.06 -2.13
N HIS A 145 -9.13 5.92 -1.39
CA HIS A 145 -9.27 7.37 -1.44
C HIS A 145 -7.91 8.02 -1.71
N PRO A 146 -7.55 8.21 -3.01
CA PRO A 146 -6.28 8.81 -3.36
C PRO A 146 -6.23 10.27 -2.93
N ILE A 147 -5.17 10.64 -2.20
CA ILE A 147 -4.93 11.99 -1.70
C ILE A 147 -3.76 12.59 -2.47
N LYS A 148 -3.86 13.87 -2.82
CA LYS A 148 -2.77 14.61 -3.44
C LYS A 148 -1.63 14.76 -2.44
N LEU A 149 -0.39 14.63 -2.89
CA LEU A 149 0.78 14.73 -2.02
C LEU A 149 0.85 16.06 -1.27
N ILE A 150 0.47 17.16 -1.93
CA ILE A 150 0.42 18.48 -1.28
C ILE A 150 -0.59 18.52 -0.15
N ASP A 151 -1.81 18.00 -0.35
CA ASP A 151 -2.85 17.96 0.69
C ASP A 151 -2.42 17.11 1.90
N TYR A 152 -1.67 16.03 1.63
CA TYR A 152 -1.06 15.20 2.67
C TYR A 152 -0.03 15.99 3.50
N ILE A 153 0.84 16.77 2.84
CA ILE A 153 1.84 17.64 3.49
C ILE A 153 1.14 18.73 4.30
N GLU A 154 0.14 19.41 3.74
CA GLU A 154 -0.64 20.45 4.43
C GLU A 154 -1.33 19.91 5.70
N CYS A 155 -1.84 18.68 5.65
CA CYS A 155 -2.40 18.03 6.83
C CYS A 155 -1.34 17.82 7.93
N ILE A 156 -0.12 17.44 7.58
CA ILE A 156 1.00 17.34 8.52
C ILE A 156 1.36 18.71 9.11
N GLU A 157 1.50 19.73 8.25
CA GLU A 157 1.82 21.10 8.65
C GLU A 157 0.80 21.66 9.66
N LYS A 158 -0.48 21.49 9.34
CA LYS A 158 -1.59 21.88 10.22
C LYS A 158 -1.56 21.16 11.56
N THR A 159 -1.27 19.85 11.55
CA THR A 159 -1.21 19.05 12.78
C THR A 159 -0.02 19.41 13.65
N ILE A 160 1.13 19.71 13.03
CA ILE A 160 2.34 20.13 13.75
C ILE A 160 2.23 21.59 14.23
N GLY A 161 1.45 22.42 13.52
CA GLY A 161 1.34 23.86 13.74
C GLY A 161 2.50 24.65 13.11
N ARG A 162 3.09 24.15 12.01
CA ARG A 162 4.24 24.74 11.33
C ARG A 162 4.25 24.41 9.84
N GLU A 163 4.50 25.43 9.03
CA GLU A 163 4.72 25.26 7.59
C GLU A 163 6.09 24.66 7.30
N ALA A 164 6.15 23.81 6.26
CA ALA A 164 7.39 23.22 5.75
C ALA A 164 8.04 24.14 4.72
N GLU A 165 9.36 24.25 4.76
CA GLU A 165 10.14 24.71 3.63
C GLU A 165 10.15 23.62 2.56
N LYS A 166 9.58 23.89 1.36
CA LYS A 166 9.38 22.91 0.30
C LYS A 166 10.40 23.10 -0.83
N GLU A 167 11.24 22.10 -1.06
CA GLU A 167 12.11 21.98 -2.22
C GLU A 167 11.40 21.17 -3.30
N PHE A 168 10.88 21.83 -4.33
CA PHE A 168 10.22 21.16 -5.43
C PHE A 168 11.23 20.51 -6.39
N MET A 169 11.04 19.22 -6.64
CA MET A 169 11.95 18.38 -7.40
C MET A 169 11.22 17.75 -8.60
N PRO A 170 11.96 17.42 -9.69
CA PRO A 170 11.40 16.61 -10.77
C PRO A 170 11.00 15.22 -10.28
N MET A 171 10.20 14.52 -11.09
CA MET A 171 9.77 13.15 -10.79
C MET A 171 10.98 12.21 -10.72
N GLN A 172 10.98 11.30 -9.74
CA GLN A 172 12.03 10.29 -9.61
C GLN A 172 11.84 9.15 -10.64
N PRO A 173 12.92 8.61 -11.22
CA PRO A 173 12.83 7.42 -12.06
C PRO A 173 12.19 6.25 -11.33
N GLY A 174 11.25 5.56 -11.97
CA GLY A 174 10.57 4.42 -11.39
C GLY A 174 9.42 4.76 -10.44
N ASP A 175 9.10 6.04 -10.27
CA ASP A 175 7.91 6.46 -9.54
C ASP A 175 6.69 6.59 -10.48
N VAL A 176 5.49 6.62 -9.92
CA VAL A 176 4.22 6.71 -10.66
C VAL A 176 3.41 7.90 -10.17
N VAL A 177 2.69 8.55 -11.11
CA VAL A 177 1.93 9.77 -10.79
C VAL A 177 0.77 9.48 -9.86
N ARG A 178 0.05 8.38 -10.08
CA ARG A 178 -1.16 8.07 -9.32
C ARG A 178 -1.24 6.59 -8.98
N THR A 179 -1.50 6.28 -7.70
CA THR A 179 -1.78 4.92 -7.23
C THR A 179 -2.95 4.93 -6.28
N TYR A 180 -3.94 4.05 -6.51
CA TYR A 180 -4.94 3.72 -5.51
C TYR A 180 -5.56 2.35 -5.79
N ALA A 181 -6.02 1.71 -4.71
CA ALA A 181 -6.51 0.35 -4.71
C ALA A 181 -7.98 0.27 -5.17
N ASP A 182 -8.32 -0.78 -5.90
CA ASP A 182 -9.62 -1.42 -5.76
C ASP A 182 -9.46 -2.50 -4.67
N SER A 183 -9.99 -2.25 -3.48
CA SER A 183 -9.97 -3.20 -2.36
C SER A 183 -11.31 -3.89 -2.14
N SER A 184 -12.20 -3.88 -3.13
CA SER A 184 -13.55 -4.44 -3.04
C SER A 184 -13.55 -5.95 -2.76
N ALA A 185 -12.56 -6.68 -3.29
CA ALA A 185 -12.41 -8.11 -3.02
C ALA A 185 -12.10 -8.38 -1.54
N LEU A 186 -11.17 -7.63 -0.93
CA LEU A 186 -10.87 -7.72 0.50
C LEU A 186 -12.08 -7.34 1.36
N ALA A 187 -12.76 -6.23 1.01
CA ALA A 187 -13.95 -5.78 1.71
C ALA A 187 -15.06 -6.83 1.70
N SER A 188 -15.30 -7.45 0.55
CA SER A 188 -16.29 -8.52 0.42
C SER A 188 -15.92 -9.76 1.23
N ALA A 189 -14.63 -10.13 1.28
CA ALA A 189 -14.19 -11.29 2.02
C ALA A 189 -14.22 -11.08 3.54
N THR A 190 -13.87 -9.88 4.02
CA THR A 190 -13.65 -9.60 5.45
C THR A 190 -14.75 -8.80 6.13
N ASN A 191 -15.71 -8.29 5.36
CA ASN A 191 -16.69 -7.27 5.79
C ASN A 191 -16.03 -6.08 6.49
N PHE A 192 -14.88 -5.62 5.95
CA PHE A 192 -14.09 -4.53 6.50
C PHE A 192 -13.56 -3.62 5.39
N VAL A 193 -13.64 -2.32 5.63
CA VAL A 193 -13.08 -1.28 4.75
C VAL A 193 -12.24 -0.34 5.64
N PRO A 194 -10.98 -0.04 5.27
CA PRO A 194 -10.21 1.02 5.88
C PRO A 194 -11.00 2.33 5.91
N SER A 195 -11.02 3.03 7.04
CA SER A 195 -11.89 4.20 7.20
C SER A 195 -11.33 5.29 8.09
N THR A 196 -10.11 5.14 8.61
CA THR A 196 -9.47 6.17 9.43
C THR A 196 -9.25 7.45 8.62
N PRO A 197 -9.85 8.60 9.03
CA PRO A 197 -9.64 9.88 8.37
C PRO A 197 -8.17 10.30 8.40
N LEU A 198 -7.72 11.00 7.34
CA LEU A 198 -6.33 11.42 7.22
C LEU A 198 -5.86 12.23 8.44
N GLU A 199 -6.66 13.19 8.84
CA GLU A 199 -6.35 14.09 9.96
C GLU A 199 -6.15 13.33 11.28
N GLU A 200 -6.98 12.31 11.52
CA GLU A 200 -6.86 11.46 12.71
C GLU A 200 -5.58 10.61 12.66
N GLY A 201 -5.31 9.97 11.52
CA GLY A 201 -4.12 9.15 11.34
C GLY A 201 -2.83 9.98 11.44
N ILE A 202 -2.78 11.18 10.84
CA ILE A 202 -1.64 12.10 10.96
C ILE A 202 -1.45 12.56 12.40
N ARG A 203 -2.53 12.94 13.10
CA ARG A 203 -2.45 13.34 14.51
C ARG A 203 -1.83 12.23 15.37
N LYS A 204 -2.32 11.00 15.27
CA LYS A 204 -1.76 9.84 15.99
C LYS A 204 -0.29 9.59 15.63
N THR A 205 0.07 9.76 14.36
CA THR A 205 1.45 9.57 13.90
C THR A 205 2.39 10.64 14.48
N VAL A 206 1.99 11.91 14.45
CA VAL A 206 2.77 13.03 15.00
C VAL A 206 2.91 12.92 16.52
N GLU A 207 1.84 12.57 17.24
CA GLU A 207 1.88 12.33 18.69
C GLU A 207 2.86 11.23 19.06
N TRP A 208 2.79 10.08 18.35
CA TRP A 208 3.75 8.99 18.53
C TRP A 208 5.18 9.45 18.25
N PHE A 209 5.39 10.18 17.13
CA PHE A 209 6.71 10.66 16.72
C PHE A 209 7.33 11.56 17.79
N ARG A 210 6.57 12.53 18.28
CA ARG A 210 7.02 13.43 19.37
C ARG A 210 7.38 12.66 20.64
N GLY A 211 6.55 11.72 21.05
CA GLY A 211 6.80 10.89 22.23
C GLY A 211 8.02 10.00 22.10
N TYR A 212 8.19 9.35 20.95
CA TYR A 212 9.29 8.43 20.69
C TYR A 212 10.65 9.15 20.58
N TYR A 213 10.70 10.27 19.87
CA TYR A 213 11.94 11.05 19.64
C TYR A 213 12.15 12.15 20.68
N LYS A 214 11.25 12.31 21.64
CA LYS A 214 11.30 13.36 22.71
C LYS A 214 11.43 14.78 22.13
N LEU A 215 10.59 15.12 21.16
CA LEU A 215 10.55 16.40 20.43
C LEU A 215 9.38 17.29 20.89
#